data_703ab66f0d5df81dacab80988d670d5f
#
_entry.id   703ab66f0d5df81dacab80988d670d5f
#
_cell.length_a   1.000
_cell.length_b   1.000
_cell.length_c   1.000
_cell.angle_alpha   90.00
_cell.angle_beta   90.00
_cell.angle_gamma   90.00
#
_symmetry.space_group_name_H-M   'P 1'
#
loop_
_entity.id
_entity.type
_entity.pdbx_description
1 polymer ?
#
loop_
_entity_poly.entity_id
_entity_poly.type
_entity_poly.pdbx_seq_one_letter_code
_entity_poly.pdbx_strand_id
1 'polypeptide(L)'
;MSHCTTETAVDALVVGAGPAGLMAADVLGRAGYSVLLAEHKPSVARKFLMAGKSGLNLTKDEPLDEMLPAFGPSADRLAPILRDFDAREVQAWAQSLGQPLFTGSSKRVFPK
;
A
#
# COMPACT_ATOMS: atom_id res chain seq x y z
N MET A 1 11.61 43.09 -1.52
CA MET A 1 11.75 41.79 -2.19
C MET A 1 10.40 41.11 -2.22
N SER A 2 9.84 40.93 -3.38
CA SER A 2 8.61 40.15 -3.55
C SER A 2 9.01 38.65 -3.47
N HIS A 3 8.57 37.96 -2.42
CA HIS A 3 8.63 36.52 -2.39
C HIS A 3 7.56 36.01 -3.39
N CYS A 4 8.02 35.53 -4.54
CA CYS A 4 7.14 34.76 -5.42
C CYS A 4 6.87 33.42 -4.77
N THR A 5 5.79 33.34 -4.03
CA THR A 5 5.27 32.04 -3.55
C THR A 5 4.58 31.40 -4.75
N THR A 6 5.19 30.36 -5.31
CA THR A 6 4.53 29.51 -6.30
C THR A 6 3.53 28.63 -5.54
N GLU A 7 2.25 28.97 -5.65
CA GLU A 7 1.19 28.09 -5.13
C GLU A 7 0.97 26.95 -6.11
N THR A 8 0.98 25.71 -5.59
CA THR A 8 0.62 24.51 -6.35
C THR A 8 -0.74 24.03 -5.86
N ALA A 9 -1.74 24.10 -6.74
CA ALA A 9 -3.06 23.57 -6.45
C ALA A 9 -3.14 22.09 -6.85
N VAL A 10 -3.55 21.24 -5.92
CA VAL A 10 -3.77 19.81 -6.15
C VAL A 10 -5.09 19.38 -5.52
N ASP A 11 -5.67 18.29 -6.03
CA ASP A 11 -6.92 17.74 -5.47
C ASP A 11 -6.68 17.07 -4.12
N ALA A 12 -5.51 16.46 -3.95
CA ALA A 12 -5.17 15.76 -2.72
C ALA A 12 -3.68 15.93 -2.37
N LEU A 13 -3.42 16.08 -1.07
CA LEU A 13 -2.08 16.04 -0.49
C LEU A 13 -1.95 14.77 0.35
N VAL A 14 -0.98 13.92 0.04
CA VAL A 14 -0.62 12.75 0.82
C VAL A 14 0.68 13.04 1.57
N VAL A 15 0.65 12.96 2.88
CA VAL A 15 1.80 13.20 3.74
C VAL A 15 2.39 11.87 4.20
N GLY A 16 3.60 11.60 3.77
CA GLY A 16 4.32 10.35 4.02
C GLY A 16 4.27 9.39 2.83
N ALA A 17 5.44 9.03 2.30
CA ALA A 17 5.61 8.13 1.17
C ALA A 17 6.03 6.72 1.59
N GLY A 18 5.43 6.21 2.64
CA GLY A 18 5.45 4.80 3.01
C GLY A 18 4.42 4.00 2.22
N PRO A 19 4.25 2.68 2.51
CA PRO A 19 3.30 1.82 1.79
C PRO A 19 1.87 2.37 1.76
N ALA A 20 1.36 2.87 2.88
CA ALA A 20 0.01 3.42 2.97
C ALA A 20 -0.17 4.70 2.13
N GLY A 21 0.78 5.62 2.23
CA GLY A 21 0.74 6.87 1.46
C GLY A 21 0.88 6.65 -0.04
N LEU A 22 1.76 5.74 -0.44
CA LEU A 22 1.94 5.35 -1.84
C LEU A 22 0.68 4.69 -2.41
N MET A 23 0.04 3.82 -1.65
CA MET A 23 -1.23 3.20 -2.07
C MET A 23 -2.35 4.23 -2.22
N ALA A 24 -2.47 5.16 -1.27
CA ALA A 24 -3.45 6.25 -1.35
C ALA A 24 -3.22 7.12 -2.59
N ALA A 25 -1.97 7.47 -2.87
CA ALA A 25 -1.60 8.25 -4.05
C ALA A 25 -1.90 7.50 -5.36
N ASP A 26 -1.61 6.19 -5.42
CA ASP A 26 -1.91 5.35 -6.58
C ASP A 26 -3.42 5.28 -6.85
N VAL A 27 -4.22 5.01 -5.83
CA VAL A 27 -5.69 4.92 -5.95
C VAL A 27 -6.29 6.25 -6.41
N LEU A 28 -5.89 7.36 -5.80
CA LEU A 28 -6.36 8.69 -6.17
C LEU A 28 -5.93 9.08 -7.59
N GLY A 29 -4.67 8.81 -7.94
CA GLY A 29 -4.16 9.10 -9.28
C GLY A 29 -4.86 8.30 -10.37
N ARG A 30 -5.15 7.02 -10.14
CA ARG A 30 -5.93 6.18 -11.06
C ARG A 30 -7.36 6.65 -11.22
N ALA A 31 -7.93 7.29 -10.18
CA ALA A 31 -9.26 7.90 -10.24
C ALA A 31 -9.27 9.26 -10.95
N GLY A 32 -8.13 9.76 -11.41
CA GLY A 32 -8.02 11.00 -12.17
C GLY A 32 -7.74 12.24 -11.33
N TYR A 33 -7.49 12.09 -10.04
CA TYR A 33 -7.16 13.23 -9.17
C TYR A 33 -5.67 13.61 -9.29
N SER A 34 -5.39 14.92 -9.20
CA SER A 34 -4.02 15.41 -9.05
C SER A 34 -3.57 15.21 -7.60
N VAL A 35 -2.42 14.57 -7.40
CA VAL A 35 -1.92 14.20 -6.07
C VAL A 35 -0.52 14.74 -5.88
N LEU A 36 -0.31 15.43 -4.76
CA LEU A 36 1.02 15.76 -4.26
C LEU A 36 1.37 14.83 -3.11
N LEU A 37 2.48 14.11 -3.27
CA LEU A 37 3.02 13.23 -2.23
C LEU A 37 4.21 13.94 -1.56
N ALA A 38 4.10 14.22 -0.27
CA ALA A 38 5.13 14.89 0.52
C ALA A 38 5.85 13.88 1.43
N GLU A 39 7.18 13.85 1.35
CA GLU A 39 8.03 12.98 2.15
C GLU A 39 9.16 13.81 2.78
N HIS A 40 9.37 13.69 4.10
CA HIS A 40 10.42 14.44 4.80
C HIS A 40 11.80 13.80 4.70
N LYS A 41 11.89 12.51 4.37
CA LYS A 41 13.15 11.80 4.13
C LYS A 41 13.64 12.04 2.70
N PRO A 42 14.95 11.80 2.41
CA PRO A 42 15.51 12.05 1.07
C PRO A 42 14.94 11.18 -0.04
N SER A 43 14.30 10.05 0.28
CA SER A 43 13.71 9.14 -0.70
C SER A 43 12.43 8.51 -0.19
N VAL A 44 11.58 8.07 -1.13
CA VAL A 44 10.29 7.42 -0.84
C VAL A 44 10.45 5.92 -0.55
N ALA A 45 9.43 5.31 0.04
CA ALA A 45 9.29 3.86 0.24
C ALA A 45 10.45 3.19 1.02
N ARG A 46 11.12 3.91 1.89
CA ARG A 46 12.37 3.42 2.55
C ARG A 46 12.17 2.15 3.37
N LYS A 47 11.14 2.11 4.22
CA LYS A 47 10.83 0.91 5.02
C LYS A 47 10.40 -0.28 4.16
N PHE A 48 9.63 -0.03 3.12
CA PHE A 48 9.20 -1.05 2.17
C PHE A 48 10.39 -1.69 1.44
N LEU A 49 11.30 -0.87 0.95
CA LEU A 49 12.52 -1.32 0.28
C LEU A 49 13.47 -2.07 1.23
N MET A 50 13.53 -1.67 2.49
CA MET A 50 14.31 -2.37 3.51
C MET A 50 13.73 -3.76 3.83
N ALA A 51 12.41 -3.90 3.87
CA ALA A 51 11.74 -5.17 4.12
C ALA A 51 12.03 -6.22 3.04
N GLY A 52 12.33 -5.80 1.81
CA GLY A 52 12.62 -6.69 0.69
C GLY A 52 13.97 -7.42 0.73
N LYS A 53 14.86 -7.11 1.67
CA LYS A 53 16.21 -7.72 1.73
C LYS A 53 16.21 -9.22 1.99
N SER A 54 15.24 -9.73 2.75
CA SER A 54 15.11 -11.16 3.11
C SER A 54 13.92 -11.85 2.43
N GLY A 55 13.30 -11.20 1.45
CA GLY A 55 12.06 -11.62 0.83
C GLY A 55 10.85 -10.88 1.41
N LEU A 56 10.21 -10.09 0.55
CA LEU A 56 9.04 -9.31 0.92
C LEU A 56 7.81 -10.22 1.04
N ASN A 57 7.32 -10.44 2.25
CA ASN A 57 6.05 -11.10 2.48
C ASN A 57 4.91 -10.09 2.24
N LEU A 58 4.22 -10.18 1.10
CA LEU A 58 3.13 -9.29 0.75
C LEU A 58 1.86 -9.55 1.55
N THR A 59 1.48 -10.81 1.64
CA THR A 59 0.25 -11.26 2.30
C THR A 59 0.33 -12.76 2.57
N LYS A 60 -0.70 -13.28 3.22
CA LYS A 60 -0.93 -14.71 3.37
C LYS A 60 -2.17 -15.10 2.58
N ASP A 61 -2.05 -16.10 1.74
CA ASP A 61 -3.15 -16.59 0.90
C ASP A 61 -4.15 -17.38 1.74
N GLU A 62 -5.04 -16.65 2.39
CA GLU A 62 -6.08 -17.20 3.26
C GLU A 62 -7.39 -16.42 3.12
N PRO A 63 -8.55 -17.05 3.35
CA PRO A 63 -9.84 -16.37 3.37
C PRO A 63 -9.89 -15.29 4.44
N LEU A 64 -10.75 -14.27 4.23
CA LEU A 64 -10.89 -13.14 5.14
C LEU A 64 -11.30 -13.56 6.56
N ASP A 65 -12.19 -14.52 6.69
CA ASP A 65 -12.65 -15.06 7.98
C ASP A 65 -11.53 -15.77 8.78
N GLU A 66 -10.55 -16.34 8.10
CA GLU A 66 -9.34 -16.88 8.73
C GLU A 66 -8.33 -15.77 9.10
N MET A 67 -8.29 -14.69 8.32
CA MET A 67 -7.39 -13.56 8.53
C MET A 67 -7.82 -12.66 9.70
N LEU A 68 -9.12 -12.38 9.81
CA LEU A 68 -9.66 -11.39 10.76
C LEU A 68 -9.26 -11.64 12.22
N PRO A 69 -9.24 -12.88 12.76
CA PRO A 69 -8.84 -13.11 14.14
C PRO A 69 -7.41 -12.64 14.49
N ALA A 70 -6.51 -12.55 13.49
CA ALA A 70 -5.16 -12.06 13.69
C ALA A 70 -5.10 -10.58 14.10
N PHE A 71 -6.15 -9.81 13.82
CA PHE A 71 -6.26 -8.40 14.20
C PHE A 71 -6.83 -8.18 15.61
N GLY A 72 -7.21 -9.25 16.32
CA GLY A 72 -7.72 -9.18 17.68
C GLY A 72 -8.88 -8.20 17.84
N PRO A 73 -8.82 -7.28 18.83
CA PRO A 73 -9.91 -6.31 19.08
C PRO A 73 -10.22 -5.35 17.93
N SER A 74 -9.30 -5.20 16.98
CA SER A 74 -9.48 -4.33 15.80
C SER A 74 -10.20 -5.02 14.64
N ALA A 75 -10.45 -6.31 14.72
CA ALA A 75 -11.03 -7.09 13.64
C ALA A 75 -12.36 -6.52 13.13
N ASP A 76 -13.28 -6.16 14.03
CA ASP A 76 -14.60 -5.63 13.65
C ASP A 76 -14.49 -4.29 12.91
N ARG A 77 -13.56 -3.43 13.31
CA ARG A 77 -13.32 -2.14 12.64
C ARG A 77 -12.68 -2.30 11.28
N LEU A 78 -11.82 -3.30 11.12
CA LEU A 78 -11.06 -3.54 9.90
C LEU A 78 -11.83 -4.40 8.90
N ALA A 79 -12.79 -5.20 9.34
CA ALA A 79 -13.50 -6.13 8.47
C ALA A 79 -14.12 -5.48 7.21
N PRO A 80 -14.81 -4.33 7.28
CA PRO A 80 -15.36 -3.68 6.08
C PRO A 80 -14.27 -3.26 5.09
N ILE A 81 -13.14 -2.76 5.60
CA ILE A 81 -12.01 -2.31 4.79
C ILE A 81 -11.32 -3.51 4.12
N LEU A 82 -11.10 -4.57 4.89
CA LEU A 82 -10.41 -5.77 4.41
C LEU A 82 -11.28 -6.59 3.44
N ARG A 83 -12.61 -6.47 3.49
CA ARG A 83 -13.49 -7.07 2.47
C ARG A 83 -13.25 -6.47 1.09
N ASP A 84 -12.96 -5.18 1.04
CA ASP A 84 -12.70 -4.47 -0.22
C ASP A 84 -11.27 -4.69 -0.73
N PHE A 85 -10.33 -5.03 0.16
CA PHE A 85 -8.93 -5.26 -0.19
C PHE A 85 -8.34 -6.40 0.65
N ASP A 86 -8.74 -7.62 0.35
CA ASP A 86 -8.30 -8.85 1.00
C ASP A 86 -6.99 -9.41 0.40
N ALA A 87 -6.57 -10.60 0.83
CA ALA A 87 -5.35 -11.24 0.36
C ALA A 87 -5.36 -11.49 -1.16
N ARG A 88 -6.53 -11.75 -1.77
CA ARG A 88 -6.65 -11.92 -3.23
C ARG A 88 -6.47 -10.60 -3.95
N GLU A 89 -7.06 -9.53 -3.42
CA GLU A 89 -6.93 -8.19 -3.99
C GLU A 89 -5.47 -7.69 -3.93
N VAL A 90 -4.75 -7.96 -2.83
CA VAL A 90 -3.31 -7.65 -2.72
C VAL A 90 -2.52 -8.38 -3.81
N GLN A 91 -2.80 -9.65 -4.05
CA GLN A 91 -2.16 -10.44 -5.10
C GLN A 91 -2.48 -9.90 -6.49
N ALA A 92 -3.76 -9.62 -6.77
CA ALA A 92 -4.20 -9.05 -8.04
C ALA A 92 -3.55 -7.68 -8.30
N TRP A 93 -3.46 -6.85 -7.27
CA TRP A 93 -2.78 -5.57 -7.35
C TRP A 93 -1.31 -5.72 -7.73
N ALA A 94 -0.56 -6.59 -7.04
CA ALA A 94 0.85 -6.83 -7.35
C ALA A 94 1.04 -7.35 -8.79
N GLN A 95 0.18 -8.26 -9.23
CA GLN A 95 0.19 -8.78 -10.60
C GLN A 95 -0.13 -7.69 -11.64
N SER A 96 -1.03 -6.76 -11.31
CA SER A 96 -1.35 -5.61 -12.18
C SER A 96 -0.15 -4.68 -12.40
N LEU A 97 0.80 -4.69 -11.47
CA LEU A 97 2.08 -3.98 -11.60
C LEU A 97 3.15 -4.78 -12.39
N GLY A 98 2.77 -5.93 -12.95
CA GLY A 98 3.68 -6.79 -13.69
C GLY A 98 4.59 -7.64 -12.81
N GLN A 99 4.28 -7.76 -11.51
CA GLN A 99 5.10 -8.50 -10.56
C GLN A 99 4.61 -9.95 -10.44
N PRO A 100 5.36 -10.96 -10.90
CA PRO A 100 5.04 -12.36 -10.66
C PRO A 100 5.10 -12.68 -9.17
N LEU A 101 4.19 -13.54 -8.71
CA LEU A 101 4.11 -13.95 -7.31
C LEU A 101 4.38 -15.45 -7.16
N PHE A 102 4.79 -15.82 -5.96
CA PHE A 102 4.97 -17.20 -5.56
C PHE A 102 4.42 -17.37 -4.14
N THR A 103 3.72 -18.48 -3.91
CA THR A 103 3.15 -18.82 -2.61
C THR A 103 3.96 -19.94 -1.98
N GLY A 104 4.51 -19.71 -0.80
CA GLY A 104 5.25 -20.71 -0.05
C GLY A 104 4.35 -21.72 0.65
N SER A 105 4.95 -22.76 1.24
CA SER A 105 4.24 -23.82 1.95
C SER A 105 3.42 -23.32 3.15
N SER A 106 3.81 -22.20 3.75
CA SER A 106 3.09 -21.54 4.84
C SER A 106 1.95 -20.63 4.36
N LYS A 107 1.60 -20.69 3.07
CA LYS A 107 0.66 -19.80 2.38
C LYS A 107 1.10 -18.34 2.31
N ARG A 108 2.31 -17.99 2.70
CA ARG A 108 2.87 -16.65 2.53
C ARG A 108 3.17 -16.39 1.05
N VAL A 109 2.81 -15.19 0.61
CA VAL A 109 2.95 -14.77 -0.80
C VAL A 109 4.09 -13.77 -0.94
N PHE A 110 4.98 -14.05 -1.87
CA PHE A 110 6.18 -13.27 -2.14
C PHE A 110 6.24 -12.87 -3.63
N PRO A 111 6.79 -11.69 -3.95
CA PRO A 111 7.22 -11.40 -5.32
C PRO A 111 8.39 -12.32 -5.71
N LYS A 112 8.41 -12.71 -6.98
CA LYS A 112 9.54 -13.46 -7.56
C LYS A 112 10.71 -12.55 -7.91
#